data_a01cad1d9f1271e4ec9c77de914ffa5c
#
_entry.id   a01cad1d9f1271e4ec9c77de914ffa5c
#
_cell.length_a   1.000
_cell.length_b   1.000
_cell.length_c   1.000
_cell.angle_alpha   90.00
_cell.angle_beta   90.00
_cell.angle_gamma   90.00
#
_symmetry.space_group_name_H-M   'P 1'
#
loop_
_entity.id
_entity.type
_entity.pdbx_description
1 polymer ?
#
loop_
_entity_poly.entity_id
_entity_poly.type
_entity_poly.pdbx_seq_one_letter_code
_entity_poly.pdbx_strand_id
1 'polypeptide(L)'
;MNLEELKKRQEKIRNFSIIAHIDHGKSTLADRILEKTETVSSREMQAQLLDSMELERERGITIKLNAIELNYTAKDGETYIFHLIDTPGHVDFTYEVSRSLAACEGAILVVDAAQGIEAQTLANVYLALDNDLEIMPIINKIDLPAADPERVRTEIEDVIGLDASEAVLASAKAGIGIEEILEQIVEKVPAPTGDVTAPLKALIFDSVYDAYRGVILQVRVMDGVVKPGDKIQLMSNSKTFDVAEVGIFTPKAVGRDFLATGDVGYIAASIKTVQDTRVGDTVTLATNPAAEPLHGYKQMNPMVFAGLYPIESNKYNDLREALEKLQLNDASLQFEPETSQALGFGFRCGFLGLLHMDVIQERLEREFNIDLIMTAPSVIYKVNLTDGESMDVSNPSEFPDPTKIATIEEPYVKAQIMVPQEFVGAVMELDQRKRGDFVTMDYIDDNRVNVIYQIPLAEIVFDFFDKLKSSTRGYASFDYELSEYRPSKLVKMDILLNGDKVDALSFIVHKDFAYERGKLIVDKLKKIIPRQQFEVPIQAAIGHKIVARTDIKALRKNVLAKCYGGDVSRKRKLLEKQKAGKKRMKSIGSVEVPQEAFLSVLSMDEE
;
A
#
# COMPACT_ATOMS: atom_id res chain seq x y z
N MET A 1 2.53 -9.13 41.53
CA MET A 1 2.28 -10.49 41.04
C MET A 1 3.55 -11.31 41.26
N ASN A 2 3.46 -12.52 41.77
CA ASN A 2 4.64 -13.38 41.97
C ASN A 2 5.02 -14.09 40.65
N LEU A 3 6.19 -14.73 40.62
CA LEU A 3 6.68 -15.40 39.40
C LEU A 3 5.76 -16.53 38.91
N GLU A 4 5.15 -17.28 39.81
CA GLU A 4 4.23 -18.35 39.46
C GLU A 4 2.93 -17.81 38.82
N GLU A 5 2.44 -16.69 39.32
CA GLU A 5 1.26 -16.01 38.72
C GLU A 5 1.55 -15.49 37.32
N LEU A 6 2.74 -14.95 37.08
CA LEU A 6 3.16 -14.50 35.75
C LEU A 6 3.25 -15.67 34.74
N LYS A 7 3.82 -16.81 35.16
CA LYS A 7 3.91 -18.00 34.31
C LYS A 7 2.53 -18.60 34.01
N LYS A 8 1.65 -18.71 35.01
CA LYS A 8 0.26 -19.15 34.79
C LYS A 8 -0.51 -18.23 33.87
N ARG A 9 -0.28 -16.91 33.98
CA ARG A 9 -0.88 -15.95 33.07
C ARG A 9 -0.37 -16.14 31.64
N GLN A 10 0.94 -16.34 31.45
CA GLN A 10 1.54 -16.60 30.14
C GLN A 10 0.94 -17.83 29.46
N GLU A 11 0.69 -18.92 30.19
CA GLU A 11 0.05 -20.15 29.67
C GLU A 11 -1.38 -19.91 29.15
N LYS A 12 -2.05 -18.87 29.62
CA LYS A 12 -3.42 -18.50 29.22
C LYS A 12 -3.47 -17.47 28.08
N ILE A 13 -2.34 -17.00 27.58
CA ILE A 13 -2.27 -16.04 26.49
C ILE A 13 -2.35 -16.77 25.13
N ARG A 14 -3.09 -16.19 24.17
CA ARG A 14 -3.15 -16.62 22.76
C ARG A 14 -3.00 -15.39 21.87
N ASN A 15 -1.89 -15.31 21.16
CA ASN A 15 -1.63 -14.22 20.21
C ASN A 15 -1.87 -14.74 18.80
N PHE A 16 -2.81 -14.14 18.09
CA PHE A 16 -3.18 -14.59 16.76
C PHE A 16 -3.56 -13.43 15.86
N SER A 17 -3.42 -13.66 14.57
CA SER A 17 -3.85 -12.76 13.52
C SER A 17 -4.92 -13.42 12.65
N ILE A 18 -5.70 -12.61 11.93
CA ILE A 18 -6.65 -13.09 10.93
C ILE A 18 -6.07 -12.76 9.55
N ILE A 19 -5.78 -13.78 8.76
CA ILE A 19 -5.34 -13.68 7.39
C ILE A 19 -6.46 -14.11 6.44
N ALA A 20 -6.69 -13.32 5.39
CA ALA A 20 -7.75 -13.57 4.44
C ALA A 20 -7.47 -12.83 3.12
N HIS A 21 -8.06 -13.30 2.04
CA HIS A 21 -8.21 -12.49 0.84
C HIS A 21 -9.20 -11.35 1.06
N ILE A 22 -9.14 -10.31 0.22
CA ILE A 22 -10.10 -9.21 0.22
C ILE A 22 -11.51 -9.77 0.06
N ASP A 23 -12.47 -9.21 0.80
CA ASP A 23 -13.88 -9.61 0.80
C ASP A 23 -14.19 -11.02 1.33
N HIS A 24 -13.24 -11.82 1.83
CA HIS A 24 -13.53 -13.11 2.47
C HIS A 24 -14.19 -12.99 3.84
N GLY A 25 -14.32 -11.78 4.39
CA GLY A 25 -15.06 -11.50 5.62
C GLY A 25 -14.20 -11.37 6.87
N LYS A 26 -12.93 -11.02 6.73
CA LYS A 26 -11.97 -10.79 7.82
C LYS A 26 -12.50 -9.83 8.89
N SER A 27 -12.82 -8.58 8.51
CA SER A 27 -13.29 -7.54 9.45
C SER A 27 -14.63 -7.92 10.09
N THR A 28 -15.52 -8.60 9.33
CA THR A 28 -16.78 -9.10 9.88
C THR A 28 -16.56 -10.19 10.93
N LEU A 29 -15.58 -11.08 10.71
CA LEU A 29 -15.23 -12.11 11.69
C LEU A 29 -14.61 -11.48 12.94
N ALA A 30 -13.72 -10.52 12.79
CA ALA A 30 -13.13 -9.77 13.90
C ALA A 30 -14.22 -9.08 14.75
N ASP A 31 -15.21 -8.42 14.13
CA ASP A 31 -16.34 -7.83 14.82
C ASP A 31 -17.15 -8.87 15.65
N ARG A 32 -17.36 -10.09 15.10
CA ARG A 32 -18.06 -11.17 15.82
C ARG A 32 -17.27 -11.71 16.99
N ILE A 33 -15.95 -11.79 16.86
CA ILE A 33 -15.05 -12.16 17.98
C ILE A 33 -15.16 -11.12 19.10
N LEU A 34 -15.12 -9.82 18.76
CA LEU A 34 -15.29 -8.71 19.72
C LEU A 34 -16.63 -8.76 20.44
N GLU A 35 -17.70 -9.03 19.70
CA GLU A 35 -19.05 -9.14 20.23
C GLU A 35 -19.19 -10.34 21.19
N LYS A 36 -18.70 -11.53 20.77
CA LYS A 36 -18.79 -12.77 21.55
C LYS A 36 -17.96 -12.75 22.82
N THR A 37 -16.83 -12.05 22.83
CA THR A 37 -15.98 -11.86 24.01
C THR A 37 -16.44 -10.72 24.92
N GLU A 38 -17.56 -10.05 24.61
CA GLU A 38 -18.13 -8.94 25.35
C GLU A 38 -17.12 -7.79 25.61
N THR A 39 -16.08 -7.71 24.80
CA THR A 39 -15.02 -6.67 24.93
C THR A 39 -15.59 -5.28 24.64
N VAL A 40 -16.60 -5.22 23.79
CA VAL A 40 -17.31 -3.99 23.43
C VAL A 40 -18.80 -4.18 23.72
N SER A 41 -19.40 -3.19 24.39
CA SER A 41 -20.82 -3.25 24.67
C SER A 41 -21.64 -3.24 23.36
N SER A 42 -22.76 -3.93 23.31
CA SER A 42 -23.64 -3.98 22.13
C SER A 42 -24.13 -2.59 21.66
N ARG A 43 -24.04 -1.57 22.52
CA ARG A 43 -24.39 -0.18 22.19
C ARG A 43 -23.27 0.59 21.49
N GLU A 44 -22.02 0.16 21.69
CA GLU A 44 -20.81 0.75 21.12
C GLU A 44 -20.33 0.00 19.88
N MET A 45 -20.88 -1.20 19.63
CA MET A 45 -20.58 -1.97 18.42
C MET A 45 -20.99 -1.21 17.17
N GLN A 46 -20.05 -1.02 16.28
CA GLN A 46 -20.23 -0.50 14.92
C GLN A 46 -19.65 -1.51 13.96
N ALA A 47 -20.14 -1.55 12.72
CA ALA A 47 -19.55 -2.39 11.69
C ALA A 47 -18.09 -1.95 11.44
N GLN A 48 -17.19 -2.94 11.29
CA GLN A 48 -15.78 -2.70 11.08
C GLN A 48 -15.15 -1.84 12.19
N LEU A 49 -15.37 -2.25 13.43
CA LEU A 49 -14.95 -1.49 14.61
C LEU A 49 -13.41 -1.33 14.68
N LEU A 50 -12.67 -2.32 14.20
CA LEU A 50 -11.20 -2.30 14.16
C LEU A 50 -10.67 -1.38 13.05
N ASP A 51 -11.42 -1.18 11.98
CA ASP A 51 -11.08 -0.27 10.92
C ASP A 51 -11.29 1.18 11.42
N SER A 52 -10.25 1.71 12.07
CA SER A 52 -10.31 2.98 12.81
C SER A 52 -10.36 4.21 11.90
N MET A 53 -9.89 4.07 10.64
CA MET A 53 -9.85 5.14 9.65
C MET A 53 -11.14 5.16 8.84
N GLU A 54 -11.62 6.36 8.51
CA GLU A 54 -12.75 6.54 7.60
C GLU A 54 -12.48 5.93 6.22
N LEU A 55 -11.23 6.07 5.75
CA LEU A 55 -10.74 5.52 4.50
C LEU A 55 -10.83 3.99 4.43
N GLU A 56 -10.52 3.30 5.52
CA GLU A 56 -10.65 1.83 5.63
C GLU A 56 -12.10 1.39 5.41
N ARG A 57 -13.05 2.08 6.07
CA ARG A 57 -14.47 1.78 5.96
C ARG A 57 -15.06 2.10 4.59
N GLU A 58 -14.62 3.21 3.97
CA GLU A 58 -15.04 3.59 2.61
C GLU A 58 -14.57 2.60 1.57
N ARG A 59 -13.33 2.11 1.68
CA ARG A 59 -12.72 1.18 0.73
C ARG A 59 -13.01 -0.29 1.06
N GLY A 60 -13.52 -0.59 2.26
CA GLY A 60 -13.77 -1.95 2.73
C GLY A 60 -12.50 -2.79 2.94
N ILE A 61 -11.36 -2.14 3.18
CA ILE A 61 -10.07 -2.80 3.39
C ILE A 61 -9.40 -2.30 4.68
N THR A 62 -8.78 -3.20 5.42
CA THR A 62 -7.90 -2.82 6.54
C THR A 62 -6.59 -2.28 5.98
N ILE A 63 -6.20 -1.09 6.39
CA ILE A 63 -4.97 -0.41 5.98
C ILE A 63 -3.96 -0.44 7.13
N LYS A 64 -4.44 -0.11 8.34
CA LYS A 64 -3.59 0.01 9.53
C LYS A 64 -3.73 -1.22 10.41
N LEU A 65 -2.59 -1.66 10.93
CA LEU A 65 -2.52 -2.70 11.93
C LEU A 65 -3.19 -2.23 13.24
N ASN A 66 -4.04 -3.08 13.82
CA ASN A 66 -4.66 -2.87 15.12
C ASN A 66 -4.48 -4.11 15.99
N ALA A 67 -4.00 -3.92 17.22
CA ALA A 67 -3.84 -5.00 18.19
C ALA A 67 -4.78 -4.76 19.37
N ILE A 68 -5.57 -5.78 19.74
CA ILE A 68 -6.57 -5.69 20.82
C ILE A 68 -6.45 -6.88 21.77
N GLU A 69 -6.50 -6.60 23.06
CA GLU A 69 -6.63 -7.63 24.09
C GLU A 69 -8.12 -7.93 24.34
N LEU A 70 -8.45 -9.20 24.37
CA LEU A 70 -9.77 -9.75 24.62
C LEU A 70 -9.69 -10.79 25.74
N ASN A 71 -10.76 -10.93 26.53
CA ASN A 71 -10.87 -12.01 27.51
C ASN A 71 -11.96 -13.00 27.07
N TYR A 72 -11.60 -14.27 27.00
CA TYR A 72 -12.53 -15.34 26.65
C TYR A 72 -12.57 -16.40 27.71
N THR A 73 -13.78 -16.70 28.22
CA THR A 73 -13.99 -17.83 29.14
C THR A 73 -14.38 -19.06 28.32
N ALA A 74 -13.47 -20.01 28.23
CA ALA A 74 -13.64 -21.22 27.44
C ALA A 74 -14.56 -22.24 28.13
N LYS A 75 -14.93 -23.32 27.39
CA LYS A 75 -15.77 -24.41 27.90
C LYS A 75 -15.12 -25.20 29.05
N ASP A 76 -13.81 -25.13 29.22
CA ASP A 76 -13.07 -25.67 30.36
C ASP A 76 -13.28 -24.87 31.67
N GLY A 77 -13.95 -23.75 31.60
CA GLY A 77 -14.22 -22.83 32.72
C GLY A 77 -13.07 -21.87 33.04
N GLU A 78 -11.98 -21.91 32.26
CA GLU A 78 -10.82 -21.02 32.44
C GLU A 78 -10.95 -19.80 31.54
N THR A 79 -10.39 -18.67 32.01
CA THR A 79 -10.37 -17.44 31.22
C THR A 79 -9.02 -17.29 30.54
N TYR A 80 -9.03 -17.14 29.23
CA TYR A 80 -7.89 -16.92 28.37
C TYR A 80 -7.79 -15.45 27.96
N ILE A 81 -6.56 -15.00 27.77
CA ILE A 81 -6.24 -13.65 27.26
C ILE A 81 -5.90 -13.79 25.80
N PHE A 82 -6.71 -13.22 24.93
CA PHE A 82 -6.50 -13.22 23.49
C PHE A 82 -5.94 -11.86 23.07
N HIS A 83 -4.86 -11.88 22.30
CA HIS A 83 -4.42 -10.71 21.56
C HIS A 83 -4.71 -10.94 20.08
N LEU A 84 -5.74 -10.27 19.60
CA LEU A 84 -6.07 -10.24 18.18
C LEU A 84 -5.27 -9.10 17.52
N ILE A 85 -4.43 -9.47 16.56
CA ILE A 85 -3.68 -8.52 15.74
C ILE A 85 -4.31 -8.52 14.35
N ASP A 86 -5.07 -7.47 14.04
CA ASP A 86 -5.74 -7.33 12.75
C ASP A 86 -4.77 -6.85 11.68
N THR A 87 -4.75 -7.53 10.52
CA THR A 87 -3.79 -7.31 9.45
C THR A 87 -4.46 -6.81 8.18
N PRO A 88 -3.80 -5.98 7.36
CA PRO A 88 -4.26 -5.72 6.00
C PRO A 88 -4.37 -7.02 5.18
N GLY A 89 -5.25 -7.02 4.17
CA GLY A 89 -5.43 -8.17 3.28
C GLY A 89 -4.85 -7.97 1.88
N HIS A 90 -4.31 -6.79 1.56
CA HIS A 90 -3.86 -6.43 0.21
C HIS A 90 -2.35 -6.61 0.04
N VAL A 91 -1.91 -6.99 -1.18
CA VAL A 91 -0.49 -7.22 -1.52
C VAL A 91 0.42 -6.03 -1.20
N ASP A 92 -0.04 -4.81 -1.42
CA ASP A 92 0.74 -3.59 -1.14
C ASP A 92 1.07 -3.41 0.35
N PHE A 93 0.37 -4.12 1.24
CA PHE A 93 0.58 -4.10 2.69
C PHE A 93 1.20 -5.39 3.24
N THR A 94 1.87 -6.16 2.39
CA THR A 94 2.56 -7.41 2.78
C THR A 94 3.55 -7.19 3.93
N TYR A 95 4.16 -6.01 3.99
CA TYR A 95 5.08 -5.64 5.07
C TYR A 95 4.37 -5.53 6.43
N GLU A 96 3.18 -4.91 6.47
CA GLU A 96 2.33 -4.83 7.66
C GLU A 96 1.87 -6.22 8.10
N VAL A 97 1.50 -7.07 7.16
CA VAL A 97 1.15 -8.48 7.41
C VAL A 97 2.31 -9.22 8.06
N SER A 98 3.50 -9.16 7.49
CA SER A 98 4.70 -9.82 8.01
C SER A 98 5.02 -9.37 9.46
N ARG A 99 4.88 -8.08 9.76
CA ARG A 99 5.10 -7.53 11.11
C ARG A 99 4.09 -8.05 12.12
N SER A 100 2.84 -8.11 11.73
CA SER A 100 1.76 -8.61 12.57
C SER A 100 1.95 -10.09 12.89
N LEU A 101 2.27 -10.89 11.89
CA LEU A 101 2.49 -12.32 12.04
C LEU A 101 3.68 -12.62 12.96
N ALA A 102 4.77 -11.86 12.88
CA ALA A 102 5.92 -12.03 13.77
C ALA A 102 5.61 -11.73 15.26
N ALA A 103 4.49 -11.08 15.56
CA ALA A 103 4.02 -10.84 16.93
C ALA A 103 3.03 -11.92 17.43
N CYS A 104 2.70 -12.93 16.61
CA CYS A 104 1.72 -13.97 16.88
C CYS A 104 2.36 -15.34 17.05
N GLU A 105 1.59 -16.28 17.63
CA GLU A 105 1.84 -17.70 17.66
C GLU A 105 0.86 -18.47 16.75
N GLY A 106 -0.24 -17.85 16.31
CA GLY A 106 -1.21 -18.47 15.42
C GLY A 106 -1.79 -17.52 14.38
N ALA A 107 -2.32 -18.10 13.30
CA ALA A 107 -3.01 -17.37 12.24
C ALA A 107 -4.33 -18.06 11.89
N ILE A 108 -5.42 -17.31 11.92
CA ILE A 108 -6.73 -17.76 11.44
C ILE A 108 -6.80 -17.49 9.94
N LEU A 109 -6.83 -18.55 9.14
CA LEU A 109 -6.99 -18.48 7.70
C LEU A 109 -8.47 -18.50 7.32
N VAL A 110 -9.00 -17.37 6.86
CA VAL A 110 -10.42 -17.26 6.45
C VAL A 110 -10.54 -17.43 4.94
N VAL A 111 -11.25 -18.47 4.53
CA VAL A 111 -11.53 -18.79 3.12
C VAL A 111 -13.03 -18.71 2.87
N ASP A 112 -13.43 -18.05 1.78
CA ASP A 112 -14.83 -17.94 1.35
C ASP A 112 -15.32 -19.28 0.80
N ALA A 113 -16.45 -19.78 1.30
CA ALA A 113 -17.04 -21.05 0.89
C ALA A 113 -17.48 -21.10 -0.59
N ALA A 114 -17.68 -19.94 -1.22
CA ALA A 114 -18.06 -19.86 -2.64
C ALA A 114 -16.86 -19.60 -3.55
N GLN A 115 -15.94 -18.72 -3.14
CA GLN A 115 -14.78 -18.35 -3.96
C GLN A 115 -13.61 -19.34 -3.81
N GLY A 116 -13.37 -19.85 -2.60
CA GLY A 116 -12.26 -20.75 -2.30
C GLY A 116 -10.92 -20.00 -2.17
N ILE A 117 -9.81 -20.65 -2.54
CA ILE A 117 -8.47 -20.09 -2.42
C ILE A 117 -8.22 -19.06 -3.53
N GLU A 118 -7.64 -17.93 -3.16
CA GLU A 118 -7.27 -16.84 -4.04
C GLU A 118 -5.75 -16.54 -3.93
N ALA A 119 -5.17 -15.77 -4.86
CA ALA A 119 -3.72 -15.55 -4.91
C ALA A 119 -3.14 -14.98 -3.60
N GLN A 120 -3.81 -13.99 -2.99
CA GLN A 120 -3.39 -13.41 -1.72
C GLN A 120 -3.52 -14.39 -0.53
N THR A 121 -4.43 -15.36 -0.62
CA THR A 121 -4.54 -16.42 0.39
C THR A 121 -3.22 -17.18 0.49
N LEU A 122 -2.66 -17.60 -0.64
CA LEU A 122 -1.39 -18.31 -0.69
C LEU A 122 -0.22 -17.46 -0.17
N ALA A 123 -0.12 -16.20 -0.62
CA ALA A 123 0.93 -15.30 -0.18
C ALA A 123 0.91 -15.11 1.35
N ASN A 124 -0.26 -14.90 1.95
CA ASN A 124 -0.41 -14.73 3.38
C ASN A 124 -0.11 -16.03 4.17
N VAL A 125 -0.47 -17.18 3.63
CA VAL A 125 -0.14 -18.48 4.24
C VAL A 125 1.37 -18.70 4.25
N TYR A 126 2.09 -18.42 3.16
CA TYR A 126 3.54 -18.54 3.14
C TYR A 126 4.21 -17.61 4.15
N LEU A 127 3.72 -16.38 4.30
CA LEU A 127 4.22 -15.47 5.33
C LEU A 127 3.97 -15.99 6.75
N ALA A 128 2.83 -16.66 7.00
CA ALA A 128 2.55 -17.27 8.29
C ALA A 128 3.48 -18.48 8.56
N LEU A 129 3.74 -19.31 7.54
CA LEU A 129 4.68 -20.42 7.63
C LEU A 129 6.13 -19.96 7.85
N ASP A 130 6.55 -18.89 7.19
CA ASP A 130 7.88 -18.29 7.38
C ASP A 130 8.10 -17.76 8.81
N ASN A 131 7.02 -17.51 9.55
CA ASN A 131 7.04 -17.10 10.95
C ASN A 131 6.73 -18.27 11.92
N ASP A 132 6.73 -19.52 11.46
CA ASP A 132 6.45 -20.72 12.26
C ASP A 132 5.10 -20.69 13.00
N LEU A 133 4.06 -20.05 12.42
CA LEU A 133 2.76 -19.94 13.05
C LEU A 133 1.90 -21.21 12.87
N GLU A 134 1.11 -21.52 13.90
CA GLU A 134 0.01 -22.48 13.76
C GLU A 134 -1.11 -21.88 12.92
N ILE A 135 -1.43 -22.49 11.77
CA ILE A 135 -2.43 -21.98 10.83
C ILE A 135 -3.73 -22.76 11.01
N MET A 136 -4.79 -22.04 11.34
CA MET A 136 -6.11 -22.59 11.59
C MET A 136 -7.08 -22.18 10.47
N PRO A 137 -7.44 -23.10 9.54
CA PRO A 137 -8.36 -22.81 8.45
C PRO A 137 -9.81 -22.68 8.92
N ILE A 138 -10.52 -21.69 8.39
CA ILE A 138 -11.95 -21.44 8.60
C ILE A 138 -12.61 -21.23 7.25
N ILE A 139 -13.73 -21.91 7.01
CA ILE A 139 -14.54 -21.76 5.80
C ILE A 139 -15.73 -20.87 6.13
N ASN A 140 -15.65 -19.64 5.67
CA ASN A 140 -16.64 -18.59 5.96
C ASN A 140 -17.69 -18.44 4.85
N LYS A 141 -18.77 -17.72 5.15
CA LYS A 141 -19.90 -17.44 4.24
C LYS A 141 -20.67 -18.69 3.79
N ILE A 142 -20.80 -19.68 4.65
CA ILE A 142 -21.58 -20.89 4.36
C ILE A 142 -23.08 -20.60 4.15
N ASP A 143 -23.55 -19.41 4.47
CA ASP A 143 -24.91 -18.92 4.25
C ASP A 143 -25.20 -18.53 2.79
N LEU A 144 -24.19 -18.42 1.94
CA LEU A 144 -24.37 -18.08 0.53
C LEU A 144 -24.93 -19.26 -0.28
N PRO A 145 -25.85 -19.01 -1.24
CA PRO A 145 -26.40 -20.09 -2.09
C PRO A 145 -25.36 -20.84 -2.93
N ALA A 146 -24.22 -20.19 -3.24
CA ALA A 146 -23.12 -20.78 -4.01
C ALA A 146 -22.04 -21.41 -3.13
N ALA A 147 -22.24 -21.48 -1.81
CA ALA A 147 -21.27 -22.06 -0.90
C ALA A 147 -21.09 -23.57 -1.12
N ASP A 148 -19.83 -23.99 -1.25
CA ASP A 148 -19.45 -25.41 -1.33
C ASP A 148 -18.26 -25.70 -0.39
N PRO A 149 -18.53 -25.91 0.92
CA PRO A 149 -17.48 -26.10 1.91
C PRO A 149 -16.59 -27.33 1.66
N GLU A 150 -17.14 -28.42 1.11
CA GLU A 150 -16.37 -29.64 0.86
C GLU A 150 -15.35 -29.44 -0.26
N ARG A 151 -15.74 -28.74 -1.32
CA ARG A 151 -14.80 -28.32 -2.38
C ARG A 151 -13.67 -27.48 -1.80
N VAL A 152 -14.00 -26.48 -0.98
CA VAL A 152 -13.00 -25.58 -0.39
C VAL A 152 -12.07 -26.31 0.58
N ARG A 153 -12.56 -27.32 1.34
CA ARG A 153 -11.69 -28.18 2.15
C ARG A 153 -10.64 -28.89 1.29
N THR A 154 -11.09 -29.53 0.22
CA THR A 154 -10.20 -30.22 -0.72
C THR A 154 -9.18 -29.25 -1.33
N GLU A 155 -9.59 -28.04 -1.70
CA GLU A 155 -8.66 -27.00 -2.19
C GLU A 155 -7.60 -26.63 -1.15
N ILE A 156 -7.98 -26.44 0.12
CA ILE A 156 -7.02 -26.12 1.20
C ILE A 156 -6.00 -27.25 1.36
N GLU A 157 -6.45 -28.51 1.32
CA GLU A 157 -5.57 -29.67 1.44
C GLU A 157 -4.66 -29.84 0.22
N ASP A 158 -5.20 -29.76 -0.99
CA ASP A 158 -4.47 -30.05 -2.23
C ASP A 158 -3.53 -28.88 -2.65
N VAL A 159 -3.97 -27.63 -2.47
CA VAL A 159 -3.24 -26.44 -2.96
C VAL A 159 -2.28 -25.89 -1.91
N ILE A 160 -2.71 -25.85 -0.65
CA ILE A 160 -1.89 -25.31 0.45
C ILE A 160 -1.13 -26.41 1.19
N GLY A 161 -1.71 -27.60 1.29
CA GLY A 161 -1.15 -28.72 2.06
C GLY A 161 -1.47 -28.65 3.55
N LEU A 162 -2.46 -27.86 3.96
CA LEU A 162 -2.94 -27.77 5.34
C LEU A 162 -4.07 -28.78 5.58
N ASP A 163 -4.08 -29.43 6.73
CA ASP A 163 -5.21 -30.27 7.14
C ASP A 163 -6.46 -29.39 7.39
N ALA A 164 -7.47 -29.54 6.56
CA ALA A 164 -8.74 -28.84 6.65
C ALA A 164 -9.89 -29.72 7.16
N SER A 165 -9.60 -30.95 7.58
CA SER A 165 -10.62 -31.91 8.07
C SER A 165 -11.43 -31.36 9.25
N GLU A 166 -10.78 -30.58 10.12
CA GLU A 166 -11.37 -29.91 11.28
C GLU A 166 -11.65 -28.41 11.05
N ALA A 167 -11.61 -27.94 9.80
CA ALA A 167 -11.90 -26.54 9.51
C ALA A 167 -13.31 -26.16 9.96
N VAL A 168 -13.44 -25.09 10.76
CA VAL A 168 -14.74 -24.62 11.24
C VAL A 168 -15.52 -24.03 10.08
N LEU A 169 -16.77 -24.46 9.96
CA LEU A 169 -17.74 -23.91 9.02
C LEU A 169 -18.43 -22.73 9.67
N ALA A 170 -18.25 -21.53 9.11
CA ALA A 170 -18.72 -20.30 9.71
C ALA A 170 -19.53 -19.40 8.75
N SER A 171 -20.39 -18.61 9.33
CA SER A 171 -20.92 -17.41 8.70
C SER A 171 -20.74 -16.24 9.67
N ALA A 172 -19.71 -15.45 9.47
CA ALA A 172 -19.47 -14.27 10.30
C ALA A 172 -20.67 -13.31 10.25
N LYS A 173 -21.32 -13.17 9.10
CA LYS A 173 -22.53 -12.34 8.93
C LYS A 173 -23.69 -12.83 9.79
N ALA A 174 -23.94 -14.15 9.82
CA ALA A 174 -25.04 -14.76 10.57
C ALA A 174 -24.66 -15.10 12.03
N GLY A 175 -23.40 -14.96 12.43
CA GLY A 175 -22.91 -15.32 13.77
C GLY A 175 -22.80 -16.83 14.00
N ILE A 176 -22.70 -17.64 12.93
CA ILE A 176 -22.58 -19.09 12.99
C ILE A 176 -21.11 -19.49 13.10
N GLY A 177 -20.81 -20.47 13.95
CA GLY A 177 -19.46 -21.05 14.10
C GLY A 177 -18.47 -20.21 14.91
N ILE A 178 -18.89 -19.08 15.48
CA ILE A 178 -17.98 -18.16 16.17
C ILE A 178 -17.44 -18.76 17.48
N GLU A 179 -18.29 -19.45 18.25
CA GLU A 179 -17.88 -20.10 19.50
C GLU A 179 -16.89 -21.23 19.22
N GLU A 180 -17.13 -22.02 18.18
CA GLU A 180 -16.25 -23.09 17.75
C GLU A 180 -14.87 -22.55 17.34
N ILE A 181 -14.82 -21.39 16.67
CA ILE A 181 -13.56 -20.72 16.34
C ILE A 181 -12.81 -20.32 17.62
N LEU A 182 -13.48 -19.72 18.60
CA LEU A 182 -12.85 -19.30 19.85
C LEU A 182 -12.31 -20.49 20.66
N GLU A 183 -13.04 -21.62 20.69
CA GLU A 183 -12.57 -22.85 21.33
C GLU A 183 -11.36 -23.44 20.59
N GLN A 184 -11.37 -23.46 19.26
CA GLN A 184 -10.21 -23.91 18.49
C GLN A 184 -8.97 -23.02 18.70
N ILE A 185 -9.13 -21.70 18.88
CA ILE A 185 -8.02 -20.82 19.23
C ILE A 185 -7.39 -21.24 20.57
N VAL A 186 -8.22 -21.54 21.57
CA VAL A 186 -7.73 -22.04 22.88
C VAL A 186 -6.95 -23.33 22.74
N GLU A 187 -7.45 -24.27 21.91
CA GLU A 187 -6.89 -25.61 21.76
C GLU A 187 -5.63 -25.64 20.88
N LYS A 188 -5.67 -24.97 19.71
CA LYS A 188 -4.64 -25.11 18.66
C LYS A 188 -3.55 -24.05 18.74
N VAL A 189 -3.89 -22.79 19.06
CA VAL A 189 -2.87 -21.74 19.13
C VAL A 189 -2.01 -21.94 20.38
N PRO A 190 -0.70 -22.13 20.26
CA PRO A 190 0.16 -22.32 21.40
C PRO A 190 0.26 -21.09 22.29
N ALA A 191 0.54 -21.31 23.57
CA ALA A 191 0.88 -20.21 24.47
C ALA A 191 2.24 -19.60 24.08
N PRO A 192 2.44 -18.29 24.29
CA PRO A 192 3.70 -17.64 23.96
C PRO A 192 4.86 -18.24 24.73
N THR A 193 5.96 -18.47 24.04
CA THR A 193 7.23 -18.89 24.61
C THR A 193 8.00 -17.68 25.18
N GLY A 194 9.07 -17.92 25.90
CA GLY A 194 9.93 -16.89 26.48
C GLY A 194 10.02 -16.96 28.01
N ASP A 195 11.00 -16.27 28.57
CA ASP A 195 11.30 -16.29 30.02
C ASP A 195 11.03 -14.93 30.67
N VAL A 196 10.07 -14.92 31.56
CA VAL A 196 9.66 -13.73 32.33
C VAL A 196 10.77 -13.21 33.27
N THR A 197 11.78 -14.03 33.58
CA THR A 197 12.92 -13.68 34.44
C THR A 197 14.14 -13.19 33.66
N ALA A 198 14.13 -13.33 32.35
CA ALA A 198 15.21 -12.89 31.46
C ALA A 198 15.24 -11.35 31.33
N PRO A 199 16.35 -10.77 30.85
CA PRO A 199 16.38 -9.37 30.44
C PRO A 199 15.26 -9.05 29.46
N LEU A 200 14.65 -7.87 29.59
CA LEU A 200 13.57 -7.44 28.70
C LEU A 200 14.00 -7.47 27.25
N LYS A 201 13.20 -8.13 26.44
CA LYS A 201 13.20 -8.02 24.98
C LYS A 201 11.77 -7.81 24.50
N ALA A 202 11.47 -6.63 24.01
CA ALA A 202 10.18 -6.34 23.41
C ALA A 202 10.38 -5.88 21.96
N LEU A 203 9.66 -6.50 21.03
CA LEU A 203 9.71 -6.20 19.62
C LEU A 203 8.72 -5.07 19.31
N ILE A 204 9.20 -3.98 18.70
CA ILE A 204 8.34 -2.91 18.20
C ILE A 204 7.74 -3.38 16.87
N PHE A 205 6.44 -3.67 16.82
CA PHE A 205 5.77 -4.06 15.60
C PHE A 205 5.02 -2.90 14.92
N ASP A 206 4.70 -1.84 15.68
CA ASP A 206 4.12 -0.60 15.16
C ASP A 206 4.42 0.57 16.10
N SER A 207 4.17 1.81 15.65
CA SER A 207 4.27 3.01 16.49
C SER A 207 3.30 4.08 16.04
N VAL A 208 2.83 4.90 16.97
CA VAL A 208 1.87 5.98 16.71
C VAL A 208 2.36 7.26 17.36
N TYR A 209 2.25 8.38 16.65
CA TYR A 209 2.53 9.68 17.23
C TYR A 209 1.29 10.27 17.87
N ASP A 210 1.39 10.57 19.17
CA ASP A 210 0.39 11.30 19.93
C ASP A 210 0.94 12.69 20.26
N ALA A 211 0.14 13.75 20.03
CA ALA A 211 0.57 15.12 20.23
C ALA A 211 0.93 15.45 21.69
N TYR A 212 0.38 14.70 22.65
CA TYR A 212 0.58 14.90 24.09
C TYR A 212 1.60 13.93 24.71
N ARG A 213 1.59 12.66 24.25
CA ARG A 213 2.41 11.57 24.80
C ARG A 213 3.71 11.35 24.01
N GLY A 214 3.84 11.96 22.83
CA GLY A 214 4.92 11.70 21.89
C GLY A 214 4.73 10.38 21.14
N VAL A 215 5.81 9.69 20.82
CA VAL A 215 5.75 8.37 20.14
C VAL A 215 5.31 7.31 21.15
N ILE A 216 4.24 6.61 20.84
CA ILE A 216 3.73 5.43 21.54
C ILE A 216 4.20 4.21 20.77
N LEU A 217 5.01 3.36 21.40
CA LEU A 217 5.52 2.13 20.83
C LEU A 217 4.49 1.01 21.03
N GLN A 218 4.06 0.34 19.98
CA GLN A 218 3.29 -0.90 20.07
C GLN A 218 4.29 -2.06 20.09
N VAL A 219 4.23 -2.87 21.14
CA VAL A 219 5.24 -3.88 21.40
C VAL A 219 4.66 -5.25 21.70
N ARG A 220 5.40 -6.26 21.28
CA ARG A 220 5.24 -7.64 21.72
C ARG A 220 6.39 -7.96 22.69
N VAL A 221 6.07 -8.27 23.93
CA VAL A 221 7.07 -8.67 24.93
C VAL A 221 7.44 -10.13 24.72
N MET A 222 8.67 -10.37 24.28
CA MET A 222 9.20 -11.73 24.06
C MET A 222 9.77 -12.31 25.35
N ASP A 223 10.59 -11.54 26.06
CA ASP A 223 11.21 -11.91 27.34
C ASP A 223 11.09 -10.77 28.36
N GLY A 224 11.05 -11.12 29.64
CA GLY A 224 11.14 -10.16 30.74
C GLY A 224 9.84 -9.43 31.05
N VAL A 225 9.97 -8.30 31.73
CA VAL A 225 8.87 -7.44 32.19
C VAL A 225 9.27 -5.98 32.08
N VAL A 226 8.31 -5.13 31.70
CA VAL A 226 8.45 -3.66 31.70
C VAL A 226 7.29 -3.02 32.45
N LYS A 227 7.56 -1.93 33.18
CA LYS A 227 6.57 -1.21 33.97
C LYS A 227 6.81 0.31 33.94
N PRO A 228 5.82 1.13 34.30
CA PRO A 228 6.01 2.57 34.49
C PRO A 228 7.15 2.87 35.46
N GLY A 229 7.98 3.86 35.13
CA GLY A 229 9.17 4.24 35.89
C GLY A 229 10.45 3.49 35.51
N ASP A 230 10.37 2.47 34.70
CA ASP A 230 11.56 1.81 34.16
C ASP A 230 12.24 2.71 33.11
N LYS A 231 13.55 2.53 32.95
CA LYS A 231 14.33 3.17 31.91
C LYS A 231 14.60 2.18 30.79
N ILE A 232 13.98 2.39 29.65
CA ILE A 232 14.18 1.56 28.46
C ILE A 232 15.31 2.08 27.59
N GLN A 233 15.87 1.19 26.79
CA GLN A 233 16.86 1.48 25.76
C GLN A 233 16.41 0.86 24.43
N LEU A 234 16.49 1.63 23.36
CA LEU A 234 16.32 1.14 21.99
C LEU A 234 17.65 0.56 21.52
N MET A 235 17.66 -0.70 21.08
CA MET A 235 18.93 -1.39 20.78
C MET A 235 19.58 -0.90 19.49
N SER A 236 18.80 -0.37 18.53
CA SER A 236 19.31 0.11 17.24
C SER A 236 20.22 1.35 17.35
N ASN A 237 19.93 2.24 18.30
CA ASN A 237 20.62 3.53 18.44
C ASN A 237 21.14 3.82 19.86
N SER A 238 20.91 2.87 20.78
CA SER A 238 21.32 2.95 22.19
C SER A 238 20.71 4.15 22.97
N LYS A 239 19.67 4.82 22.45
CA LYS A 239 18.98 5.90 23.14
C LYS A 239 18.11 5.35 24.26
N THR A 240 18.07 6.09 25.36
CA THR A 240 17.31 5.69 26.55
C THR A 240 16.18 6.66 26.85
N PHE A 241 15.06 6.11 27.32
CA PHE A 241 13.86 6.88 27.65
C PHE A 241 13.22 6.35 28.92
N ASP A 242 12.58 7.24 29.67
CA ASP A 242 11.86 6.86 30.89
C ASP A 242 10.42 6.48 30.54
N VAL A 243 9.97 5.30 30.97
CA VAL A 243 8.62 4.80 30.72
C VAL A 243 7.63 5.56 31.59
N ALA A 244 6.76 6.34 30.95
CA ALA A 244 5.70 7.06 31.63
C ALA A 244 4.48 6.16 31.89
N GLU A 245 4.13 5.30 30.91
CA GLU A 245 2.96 4.45 30.95
C GLU A 245 3.18 3.19 30.10
N VAL A 246 2.64 2.06 30.54
CA VAL A 246 2.46 0.86 29.73
C VAL A 246 1.00 0.48 29.75
N GLY A 247 0.51 -0.20 28.72
CA GLY A 247 -0.89 -0.60 28.65
C GLY A 247 -1.21 -1.45 27.45
N ILE A 248 -2.50 -1.66 27.27
CA ILE A 248 -3.10 -2.47 26.21
C ILE A 248 -4.19 -1.67 25.50
N PHE A 249 -4.65 -2.18 24.36
CA PHE A 249 -5.83 -1.64 23.67
C PHE A 249 -7.01 -2.60 23.80
N THR A 250 -8.21 -2.04 24.19
CA THR A 250 -9.46 -2.78 24.41
C THR A 250 -10.72 -2.04 23.93
N PRO A 251 -10.97 -1.67 22.74
CA PRO A 251 -10.27 -0.99 21.64
C PRO A 251 -9.58 0.33 22.05
N LYS A 252 -9.95 0.94 23.17
CA LYS A 252 -9.28 2.15 23.68
C LYS A 252 -8.04 1.77 24.50
N ALA A 253 -7.07 2.68 24.52
CA ALA A 253 -5.90 2.50 25.34
C ALA A 253 -6.26 2.42 26.85
N VAL A 254 -5.81 1.38 27.53
CA VAL A 254 -6.00 1.14 28.97
C VAL A 254 -4.65 0.90 29.61
N GLY A 255 -4.29 1.76 30.58
CA GLY A 255 -3.05 1.63 31.34
C GLY A 255 -3.00 0.34 32.15
N ARG A 256 -1.80 -0.22 32.28
CA ARG A 256 -1.50 -1.43 33.07
C ARG A 256 -0.33 -1.15 34.01
N ASP A 257 -0.23 -1.94 35.08
CA ASP A 257 0.89 -1.85 36.02
C ASP A 257 2.19 -2.39 35.44
N PHE A 258 2.10 -3.29 34.43
CA PHE A 258 3.23 -3.88 33.73
C PHE A 258 2.78 -4.55 32.44
N LEU A 259 3.75 -4.82 31.55
CA LEU A 259 3.67 -5.80 30.46
C LEU A 259 4.74 -6.86 30.70
N ALA A 260 4.39 -8.13 30.54
CA ALA A 260 5.26 -9.28 30.75
C ALA A 260 5.37 -10.15 29.49
N THR A 261 6.26 -11.12 29.53
CA THR A 261 6.42 -12.12 28.47
C THR A 261 5.09 -12.65 27.98
N GLY A 262 4.86 -12.55 26.69
CA GLY A 262 3.62 -12.94 26.02
C GLY A 262 2.67 -11.80 25.74
N ASP A 263 2.78 -10.67 26.42
CA ASP A 263 1.86 -9.54 26.22
C ASP A 263 2.10 -8.80 24.92
N VAL A 264 0.99 -8.38 24.31
CA VAL A 264 0.93 -7.39 23.22
C VAL A 264 0.31 -6.13 23.79
N GLY A 265 1.02 -5.02 23.70
CA GLY A 265 0.55 -3.77 24.31
C GLY A 265 1.35 -2.56 23.83
N TYR A 266 1.32 -1.49 24.60
CA TYR A 266 2.03 -0.26 24.25
C TYR A 266 2.92 0.23 25.39
N ILE A 267 3.99 0.95 24.99
CA ILE A 267 4.89 1.68 25.89
C ILE A 267 4.88 3.16 25.46
N ALA A 268 4.52 4.05 26.38
CA ALA A 268 4.67 5.49 26.23
C ALA A 268 5.87 5.96 27.06
N ALA A 269 6.93 6.40 26.41
CA ALA A 269 8.20 6.75 27.03
C ALA A 269 8.65 8.19 26.73
N SER A 270 7.70 9.10 26.50
CA SER A 270 7.95 10.53 26.23
C SER A 270 8.97 10.79 25.10
N ILE A 271 8.99 9.93 24.10
CA ILE A 271 9.85 10.04 22.92
C ILE A 271 9.31 11.16 22.03
N LYS A 272 10.05 12.25 21.89
CA LYS A 272 9.60 13.44 21.14
C LYS A 272 10.02 13.42 19.67
N THR A 273 11.13 12.76 19.38
CA THR A 273 11.73 12.72 18.04
C THR A 273 11.31 11.41 17.36
N VAL A 274 10.55 11.55 16.30
CA VAL A 274 10.05 10.46 15.47
C VAL A 274 11.19 9.55 14.96
N GLN A 275 12.26 10.18 14.48
CA GLN A 275 13.43 9.50 13.91
C GLN A 275 14.23 8.65 14.89
N ASP A 276 13.93 8.74 16.20
CA ASP A 276 14.59 7.94 17.23
C ASP A 276 14.05 6.52 17.31
N THR A 277 12.88 6.26 16.74
CA THR A 277 12.21 4.96 16.79
C THR A 277 12.12 4.32 15.42
N ARG A 278 12.26 3.02 15.37
CA ARG A 278 12.06 2.21 14.16
C ARG A 278 11.20 1.01 14.48
N VAL A 279 10.28 0.71 13.60
CA VAL A 279 9.56 -0.56 13.62
C VAL A 279 10.55 -1.70 13.36
N GLY A 280 10.44 -2.79 14.12
CA GLY A 280 11.40 -3.90 14.10
C GLY A 280 12.58 -3.74 15.08
N ASP A 281 12.67 -2.61 15.79
CA ASP A 281 13.69 -2.44 16.82
C ASP A 281 13.33 -3.21 18.10
N THR A 282 14.34 -3.51 18.89
CA THR A 282 14.20 -4.18 20.19
C THR A 282 14.29 -3.18 21.32
N VAL A 283 13.29 -3.20 22.18
CA VAL A 283 13.29 -2.47 23.47
C VAL A 283 13.85 -3.38 24.55
N THR A 284 14.83 -2.85 25.30
CA THR A 284 15.38 -3.51 26.49
C THR A 284 15.43 -2.56 27.68
N LEU A 285 15.75 -3.06 28.88
CA LEU A 285 15.96 -2.19 30.04
C LEU A 285 17.40 -1.66 30.08
N ALA A 286 17.57 -0.36 30.23
CA ALA A 286 18.89 0.26 30.33
C ALA A 286 19.70 -0.23 31.55
N THR A 287 19.02 -0.68 32.60
CA THR A 287 19.64 -1.21 33.85
C THR A 287 20.09 -2.66 33.72
N ASN A 288 19.47 -3.44 32.83
CA ASN A 288 19.79 -4.85 32.59
C ASN A 288 19.52 -5.14 31.09
N PRO A 289 20.40 -4.65 30.20
CA PRO A 289 20.16 -4.78 28.76
C PRO A 289 20.33 -6.22 28.29
N ALA A 290 19.51 -6.62 27.32
CA ALA A 290 19.67 -7.88 26.61
C ALA A 290 20.97 -7.88 25.81
N ALA A 291 21.60 -9.05 25.69
CA ALA A 291 22.89 -9.20 25.00
C ALA A 291 22.75 -9.01 23.48
N GLU A 292 21.65 -9.47 22.91
CA GLU A 292 21.41 -9.45 21.45
C GLU A 292 20.01 -8.94 21.17
N PRO A 293 19.82 -8.14 20.08
CA PRO A 293 18.49 -7.73 19.66
C PRO A 293 17.70 -8.93 19.10
N LEU A 294 16.40 -8.79 19.05
CA LEU A 294 15.53 -9.68 18.29
C LEU A 294 15.83 -9.54 16.80
N HIS A 295 15.55 -10.58 16.04
CA HIS A 295 15.56 -10.46 14.58
C HIS A 295 14.51 -9.43 14.16
N GLY A 296 14.99 -8.32 13.61
CA GLY A 296 14.14 -7.26 13.09
C GLY A 296 13.50 -7.66 11.76
N TYR A 297 12.55 -6.84 11.33
CA TYR A 297 11.89 -7.06 10.04
C TYR A 297 12.85 -6.79 8.88
N LYS A 298 12.70 -7.57 7.81
CA LYS A 298 13.38 -7.32 6.55
C LYS A 298 12.87 -5.99 5.99
N GLN A 299 13.76 -5.02 5.76
CA GLN A 299 13.35 -3.77 5.13
C GLN A 299 12.82 -4.05 3.72
N MET A 300 11.61 -3.57 3.46
CA MET A 300 11.05 -3.58 2.11
C MET A 300 11.54 -2.36 1.36
N ASN A 301 12.02 -2.57 0.15
CA ASN A 301 12.38 -1.46 -0.73
C ASN A 301 11.13 -0.99 -1.47
N PRO A 302 10.89 0.32 -1.57
CA PRO A 302 9.83 0.83 -2.40
C PRO A 302 9.97 0.36 -3.86
N MET A 303 8.85 0.08 -4.48
CA MET A 303 8.79 -0.38 -5.87
C MET A 303 8.28 0.70 -6.81
N VAL A 304 7.46 1.62 -6.31
CA VAL A 304 6.81 2.69 -7.07
C VAL A 304 7.21 4.03 -6.48
N PHE A 305 7.55 5.00 -7.34
CA PHE A 305 8.01 6.32 -6.94
C PHE A 305 7.17 7.39 -7.61
N ALA A 306 6.74 8.41 -6.83
CA ALA A 306 6.06 9.59 -7.35
C ALA A 306 6.54 10.85 -6.63
N GLY A 307 6.50 11.99 -7.32
CA GLY A 307 6.71 13.28 -6.70
C GLY A 307 5.42 13.81 -6.08
N LEU A 308 5.47 14.24 -4.82
CA LEU A 308 4.38 14.91 -4.12
C LEU A 308 4.70 16.37 -3.93
N TYR A 309 3.83 17.26 -4.43
CA TYR A 309 4.02 18.69 -4.38
C TYR A 309 2.79 19.36 -3.76
N PRO A 310 2.95 20.25 -2.76
CA PRO A 310 1.81 20.99 -2.23
C PRO A 310 1.33 22.01 -3.26
N ILE A 311 0.01 22.15 -3.41
CA ILE A 311 -0.57 23.18 -4.30
C ILE A 311 -0.13 24.57 -3.85
N GLU A 312 -0.16 24.81 -2.54
CA GLU A 312 0.33 26.04 -1.94
C GLU A 312 1.80 25.90 -1.55
N SER A 313 2.70 26.63 -2.20
CA SER A 313 4.16 26.55 -1.97
C SER A 313 4.58 26.81 -0.52
N ASN A 314 3.79 27.58 0.26
CA ASN A 314 4.04 27.85 1.68
C ASN A 314 3.81 26.62 2.57
N LYS A 315 3.09 25.60 2.10
CA LYS A 315 2.83 24.32 2.82
C LYS A 315 3.94 23.27 2.65
N TYR A 316 5.08 23.62 2.07
CA TYR A 316 6.21 22.68 1.92
C TYR A 316 6.70 22.10 3.25
N ASN A 317 6.84 22.95 4.28
CA ASN A 317 7.26 22.49 5.61
C ASN A 317 6.18 21.64 6.29
N ASP A 318 4.91 22.00 6.12
CA ASP A 318 3.79 21.23 6.65
C ASP A 318 3.75 19.84 6.02
N LEU A 319 3.98 19.74 4.71
CA LEU A 319 4.07 18.46 3.99
C LEU A 319 5.23 17.62 4.51
N ARG A 320 6.40 18.22 4.77
CA ARG A 320 7.54 17.49 5.36
C ARG A 320 7.18 16.91 6.72
N GLU A 321 6.60 17.71 7.61
CA GLU A 321 6.21 17.24 8.94
C GLU A 321 5.13 16.15 8.88
N ALA A 322 4.19 16.26 7.94
CA ALA A 322 3.17 15.26 7.70
C ALA A 322 3.78 13.93 7.22
N LEU A 323 4.70 13.97 6.26
CA LEU A 323 5.42 12.79 5.78
C LEU A 323 6.26 12.14 6.88
N GLU A 324 6.97 12.92 7.71
CA GLU A 324 7.70 12.42 8.88
C GLU A 324 6.78 11.71 9.88
N LYS A 325 5.56 12.24 10.12
CA LYS A 325 4.56 11.60 11.00
C LYS A 325 3.97 10.33 10.38
N LEU A 326 3.72 10.32 9.07
CA LEU A 326 3.24 9.13 8.37
C LEU A 326 4.28 8.01 8.37
N GLN A 327 5.55 8.34 8.17
CA GLN A 327 6.66 7.38 8.18
C GLN A 327 6.81 6.65 9.53
N LEU A 328 6.34 7.23 10.63
CA LEU A 328 6.28 6.54 11.92
C LEU A 328 5.38 5.32 11.91
N ASN A 329 4.20 5.48 11.32
CA ASN A 329 3.19 4.43 11.26
C ASN A 329 3.44 3.50 10.07
N ASP A 330 4.21 3.97 9.10
CA ASP A 330 4.48 3.30 7.84
C ASP A 330 5.97 3.35 7.53
N ALA A 331 6.69 2.35 8.05
CA ALA A 331 8.14 2.24 7.87
C ALA A 331 8.57 1.95 6.42
N SER A 332 7.63 1.61 5.54
CA SER A 332 7.88 1.39 4.11
C SER A 332 7.92 2.69 3.31
N LEU A 333 7.28 3.76 3.81
CA LEU A 333 7.29 5.08 3.18
C LEU A 333 8.69 5.69 3.24
N GLN A 334 9.27 5.94 2.08
CA GLN A 334 10.53 6.66 1.94
C GLN A 334 10.28 7.97 1.21
N PHE A 335 10.96 9.04 1.60
CA PHE A 335 10.84 10.31 0.91
C PHE A 335 12.13 11.12 0.98
N GLU A 336 12.39 11.88 -0.06
CA GLU A 336 13.53 12.80 -0.18
C GLU A 336 13.09 14.12 -0.83
N PRO A 337 13.75 15.24 -0.52
CA PRO A 337 13.43 16.51 -1.16
C PRO A 337 13.61 16.45 -2.67
N GLU A 338 12.64 16.99 -3.40
CA GLU A 338 12.65 17.08 -4.85
C GLU A 338 12.27 18.50 -5.29
N THR A 339 12.77 18.92 -6.44
CA THR A 339 12.44 20.24 -7.05
C THR A 339 12.03 20.04 -8.49
N SER A 340 10.85 20.52 -8.84
CA SER A 340 10.35 20.61 -10.21
C SER A 340 10.35 22.05 -10.70
N GLN A 341 10.73 22.26 -11.95
CA GLN A 341 10.64 23.61 -12.57
C GLN A 341 9.19 24.07 -12.73
N ALA A 342 8.27 23.12 -12.92
CA ALA A 342 6.85 23.40 -13.09
C ALA A 342 6.10 23.54 -11.76
N LEU A 343 6.43 22.71 -10.75
CA LEU A 343 5.66 22.58 -9.51
C LEU A 343 6.35 23.16 -8.27
N GLY A 344 7.63 23.53 -8.38
CA GLY A 344 8.41 24.08 -7.25
C GLY A 344 8.99 22.99 -6.35
N PHE A 345 8.98 23.23 -5.04
CA PHE A 345 9.56 22.32 -4.05
C PHE A 345 8.53 21.28 -3.60
N GLY A 346 8.96 20.03 -3.52
CA GLY A 346 8.17 18.89 -3.10
C GLY A 346 9.05 17.76 -2.58
N PHE A 347 8.52 16.53 -2.60
CA PHE A 347 9.22 15.34 -2.15
C PHE A 347 9.04 14.22 -3.16
N ARG A 348 10.13 13.54 -3.47
CA ARG A 348 10.10 12.23 -4.15
C ARG A 348 9.79 11.18 -3.11
N CYS A 349 8.67 10.49 -3.26
CA CYS A 349 8.21 9.47 -2.33
C CYS A 349 8.26 8.09 -2.98
N GLY A 350 8.68 7.10 -2.20
CA GLY A 350 8.69 5.69 -2.57
C GLY A 350 7.59 4.93 -1.84
N PHE A 351 6.86 4.09 -2.58
CA PHE A 351 5.70 3.33 -2.13
C PHE A 351 5.85 1.85 -2.46
N LEU A 352 5.16 0.98 -1.73
CA LEU A 352 5.15 -0.46 -2.02
C LEU A 352 4.34 -0.80 -3.27
N GLY A 353 3.29 -0.04 -3.55
CA GLY A 353 2.43 -0.21 -4.71
C GLY A 353 1.50 0.98 -4.93
N LEU A 354 0.54 0.85 -5.85
CA LEU A 354 -0.41 1.93 -6.18
C LEU A 354 -1.41 2.21 -5.06
N LEU A 355 -1.97 1.17 -4.47
CA LEU A 355 -2.93 1.35 -3.37
C LEU A 355 -2.27 2.02 -2.18
N HIS A 356 -1.01 1.65 -1.88
CA HIS A 356 -0.23 2.31 -0.84
C HIS A 356 -0.03 3.80 -1.17
N MET A 357 0.31 4.13 -2.42
CA MET A 357 0.45 5.51 -2.88
C MET A 357 -0.84 6.32 -2.72
N ASP A 358 -1.98 5.78 -3.14
CA ASP A 358 -3.30 6.41 -3.02
C ASP A 358 -3.69 6.64 -1.56
N VAL A 359 -3.43 5.65 -0.69
CA VAL A 359 -3.69 5.76 0.74
C VAL A 359 -2.88 6.88 1.38
N ILE A 360 -1.58 6.97 1.08
CA ILE A 360 -0.71 8.04 1.60
C ILE A 360 -1.18 9.41 1.11
N GLN A 361 -1.55 9.54 -0.16
CA GLN A 361 -2.11 10.79 -0.68
C GLN A 361 -3.38 11.19 0.06
N GLU A 362 -4.37 10.31 0.16
CA GLU A 362 -5.64 10.62 0.84
C GLU A 362 -5.44 10.93 2.34
N ARG A 363 -4.50 10.26 3.00
CA ARG A 363 -4.13 10.58 4.38
C ARG A 363 -3.55 11.98 4.53
N LEU A 364 -2.64 12.38 3.62
CA LEU A 364 -2.07 13.73 3.61
C LEU A 364 -3.15 14.80 3.39
N GLU A 365 -4.12 14.53 2.51
CA GLU A 365 -5.22 15.43 2.23
C GLU A 365 -6.22 15.51 3.40
N ARG A 366 -6.64 14.37 3.97
CA ARG A 366 -7.70 14.30 4.99
C ARG A 366 -7.19 14.56 6.41
N GLU A 367 -6.08 13.93 6.82
CA GLU A 367 -5.55 14.03 8.20
C GLU A 367 -4.76 15.33 8.42
N PHE A 368 -4.03 15.80 7.39
CA PHE A 368 -3.15 16.97 7.49
C PHE A 368 -3.65 18.20 6.73
N ASN A 369 -4.77 18.09 5.99
CA ASN A 369 -5.36 19.18 5.21
C ASN A 369 -4.36 19.83 4.23
N ILE A 370 -3.63 18.98 3.51
CA ILE A 370 -2.63 19.40 2.51
C ILE A 370 -3.10 18.94 1.13
N ASP A 371 -3.53 19.87 0.30
CA ASP A 371 -3.87 19.59 -1.10
C ASP A 371 -2.59 19.36 -1.91
N LEU A 372 -2.53 18.26 -2.66
CA LEU A 372 -1.33 17.77 -3.33
C LEU A 372 -1.48 17.67 -4.84
N ILE A 373 -0.38 17.88 -5.54
CA ILE A 373 -0.19 17.47 -6.93
C ILE A 373 0.77 16.28 -6.89
N MET A 374 0.34 15.18 -7.50
CA MET A 374 1.15 13.98 -7.65
C MET A 374 1.63 13.83 -9.11
N THR A 375 2.91 13.51 -9.29
CA THR A 375 3.45 13.19 -10.62
C THR A 375 3.12 11.75 -11.00
N ALA A 376 3.27 11.41 -12.28
CA ALA A 376 3.13 10.03 -12.74
C ALA A 376 4.04 9.08 -11.95
N PRO A 377 3.53 7.92 -11.50
CA PRO A 377 4.35 6.94 -10.83
C PRO A 377 5.40 6.37 -11.77
N SER A 378 6.57 6.06 -11.25
CA SER A 378 7.67 5.43 -11.96
C SER A 378 8.27 4.32 -11.11
N VAL A 379 9.01 3.44 -11.77
CA VAL A 379 9.79 2.38 -11.11
C VAL A 379 11.27 2.76 -11.13
N ILE A 380 12.12 2.02 -10.41
CA ILE A 380 13.56 2.21 -10.48
C ILE A 380 14.08 1.50 -11.74
N TYR A 381 14.75 2.25 -12.61
CA TYR A 381 15.47 1.73 -13.76
C TYR A 381 16.97 1.71 -13.48
N LYS A 382 17.66 0.63 -13.84
CA LYS A 382 19.11 0.57 -13.80
C LYS A 382 19.67 1.02 -15.14
N VAL A 383 20.43 2.10 -15.13
CA VAL A 383 21.03 2.66 -16.34
C VAL A 383 22.53 2.42 -16.29
N ASN A 384 23.03 1.60 -17.19
CA ASN A 384 24.45 1.34 -17.34
C ASN A 384 25.00 2.31 -18.38
N LEU A 385 26.01 3.07 -18.00
CA LEU A 385 26.63 4.09 -18.85
C LEU A 385 27.78 3.52 -19.67
N THR A 386 28.14 4.23 -20.75
CA THR A 386 29.23 3.83 -21.66
C THR A 386 30.62 3.89 -21.04
N ASP A 387 30.79 4.62 -19.92
CA ASP A 387 32.03 4.68 -19.11
C ASP A 387 32.16 3.54 -18.10
N GLY A 388 31.13 2.66 -17.99
CA GLY A 388 31.09 1.51 -17.11
C GLY A 388 30.46 1.80 -15.73
N GLU A 389 30.02 3.02 -15.46
CA GLU A 389 29.22 3.33 -14.27
C GLU A 389 27.78 2.85 -14.42
N SER A 390 27.14 2.51 -13.30
CA SER A 390 25.72 2.15 -13.23
C SER A 390 25.03 3.07 -12.25
N MET A 391 23.83 3.53 -12.61
CA MET A 391 23.01 4.39 -11.75
C MET A 391 21.56 3.92 -11.72
N ASP A 392 20.93 4.08 -10.56
CA ASP A 392 19.51 3.86 -10.38
C ASP A 392 18.75 5.17 -10.68
N VAL A 393 17.75 5.09 -11.56
CA VAL A 393 16.94 6.23 -11.97
C VAL A 393 15.48 5.97 -11.63
N SER A 394 14.94 6.66 -10.65
CA SER A 394 13.53 6.67 -10.30
C SER A 394 12.78 7.86 -10.87
N ASN A 395 13.48 8.99 -11.11
CA ASN A 395 12.92 10.22 -11.63
C ASN A 395 13.26 10.40 -13.12
N PRO A 396 12.26 10.53 -14.02
CA PRO A 396 12.53 10.78 -15.44
C PRO A 396 13.39 12.01 -15.73
N SER A 397 13.41 13.04 -14.86
CA SER A 397 14.24 14.22 -15.04
C SER A 397 15.74 13.94 -14.90
N GLU A 398 16.10 12.90 -14.15
CA GLU A 398 17.49 12.48 -13.93
C GLU A 398 18.03 11.53 -15.01
N PHE A 399 17.18 11.19 -15.98
CA PHE A 399 17.55 10.27 -17.05
C PHE A 399 18.71 10.84 -17.88
N PRO A 400 19.84 10.12 -17.98
CA PRO A 400 21.03 10.63 -18.64
C PRO A 400 20.83 10.82 -20.15
N ASP A 401 21.74 11.57 -20.77
CA ASP A 401 21.74 11.76 -22.23
C ASP A 401 21.82 10.39 -22.95
N PRO A 402 20.94 10.11 -23.92
CA PRO A 402 20.92 8.85 -24.65
C PRO A 402 22.28 8.41 -25.23
N THR A 403 23.17 9.36 -25.54
CA THR A 403 24.52 9.07 -26.08
C THR A 403 25.47 8.46 -25.05
N LYS A 404 25.17 8.65 -23.75
CA LYS A 404 25.98 8.12 -22.65
C LYS A 404 25.46 6.78 -22.13
N ILE A 405 24.31 6.30 -22.61
CA ILE A 405 23.66 5.08 -22.14
C ILE A 405 24.17 3.89 -22.96
N ALA A 406 24.68 2.87 -22.28
CA ALA A 406 25.02 1.59 -22.87
C ALA A 406 23.79 0.64 -22.88
N THR A 407 23.19 0.42 -21.72
CA THR A 407 21.98 -0.41 -21.55
C THR A 407 21.09 0.15 -20.46
N ILE A 408 19.79 -0.13 -20.57
CA ILE A 408 18.81 0.20 -19.54
C ILE A 408 18.14 -1.10 -19.14
N GLU A 409 18.03 -1.34 -17.84
CA GLU A 409 17.32 -2.49 -17.29
C GLU A 409 16.10 -2.03 -16.53
N GLU A 410 14.98 -2.74 -16.70
CA GLU A 410 13.74 -2.51 -15.97
C GLU A 410 13.41 -3.70 -15.06
N PRO A 411 12.76 -3.44 -13.89
CA PRO A 411 12.36 -4.49 -12.97
C PRO A 411 11.19 -5.29 -13.57
N TYR A 412 11.31 -6.62 -13.50
CA TYR A 412 10.25 -7.57 -13.82
C TYR A 412 9.68 -8.16 -12.53
N VAL A 413 8.41 -8.50 -12.57
CA VAL A 413 7.73 -9.21 -11.52
C VAL A 413 7.21 -10.54 -12.04
N LYS A 414 7.17 -11.53 -11.15
CA LYS A 414 6.42 -12.76 -11.35
C LYS A 414 5.00 -12.51 -10.89
N ALA A 415 4.10 -12.41 -11.85
CA ALA A 415 2.68 -12.19 -11.65
C ALA A 415 1.94 -13.54 -11.57
N GLN A 416 1.09 -13.71 -10.57
CA GLN A 416 0.20 -14.85 -10.40
C GLN A 416 -1.24 -14.37 -10.53
N ILE A 417 -1.95 -14.94 -11.51
CA ILE A 417 -3.33 -14.56 -11.82
C ILE A 417 -4.20 -15.80 -11.70
N MET A 418 -5.03 -15.84 -10.68
CA MET A 418 -6.02 -16.90 -10.52
C MET A 418 -7.34 -16.46 -11.14
N VAL A 419 -7.90 -17.26 -12.03
CA VAL A 419 -9.06 -16.88 -12.82
C VAL A 419 -9.86 -18.11 -13.26
N PRO A 420 -11.21 -18.00 -13.42
CA PRO A 420 -11.99 -19.03 -14.06
C PRO A 420 -11.53 -19.31 -15.47
N GLN A 421 -11.56 -20.60 -15.90
CA GLN A 421 -11.04 -21.05 -17.18
C GLN A 421 -11.61 -20.25 -18.38
N GLU A 422 -12.88 -19.82 -18.31
CA GLU A 422 -13.52 -19.05 -19.36
C GLU A 422 -12.84 -17.69 -19.64
N PHE A 423 -12.12 -17.11 -18.68
CA PHE A 423 -11.44 -15.81 -18.80
C PHE A 423 -9.94 -15.91 -19.10
N VAL A 424 -9.36 -17.12 -19.14
CA VAL A 424 -7.93 -17.30 -19.44
C VAL A 424 -7.50 -16.60 -20.73
N GLY A 425 -8.32 -16.68 -21.77
CA GLY A 425 -8.03 -15.99 -23.04
C GLY A 425 -7.94 -14.46 -22.90
N ALA A 426 -8.82 -13.85 -22.08
CA ALA A 426 -8.81 -12.41 -21.83
C ALA A 426 -7.57 -11.99 -21.01
N VAL A 427 -7.17 -12.82 -20.04
CA VAL A 427 -5.95 -12.62 -19.24
C VAL A 427 -4.71 -12.70 -20.14
N MET A 428 -4.60 -13.72 -20.98
CA MET A 428 -3.47 -13.88 -21.88
C MET A 428 -3.35 -12.72 -22.88
N GLU A 429 -4.46 -12.21 -23.40
CA GLU A 429 -4.48 -11.04 -24.28
C GLU A 429 -4.01 -9.77 -23.56
N LEU A 430 -4.46 -9.56 -22.31
CA LEU A 430 -4.05 -8.42 -21.49
C LEU A 430 -2.56 -8.48 -21.22
N ASP A 431 -2.04 -9.63 -20.75
CA ASP A 431 -0.63 -9.81 -20.40
C ASP A 431 0.29 -9.63 -21.61
N GLN A 432 -0.11 -10.12 -22.77
CA GLN A 432 0.64 -9.93 -24.02
C GLN A 432 0.71 -8.44 -24.40
N ARG A 433 -0.38 -7.68 -24.24
CA ARG A 433 -0.39 -6.23 -24.46
C ARG A 433 0.50 -5.48 -23.48
N LYS A 434 0.70 -6.04 -22.29
CA LYS A 434 1.55 -5.51 -21.20
C LYS A 434 2.98 -6.07 -21.22
N ARG A 435 3.43 -6.59 -22.35
CA ARG A 435 4.78 -7.14 -22.55
C ARG A 435 5.10 -8.32 -21.61
N GLY A 436 4.07 -9.03 -21.15
CA GLY A 436 4.23 -10.20 -20.30
C GLY A 436 4.76 -11.41 -21.05
N ASP A 437 5.73 -12.08 -20.43
CA ASP A 437 6.25 -13.37 -20.88
C ASP A 437 5.54 -14.49 -20.14
N PHE A 438 4.82 -15.36 -20.85
CA PHE A 438 4.14 -16.51 -20.27
C PHE A 438 5.15 -17.49 -19.67
N VAL A 439 4.91 -17.94 -18.42
CA VAL A 439 5.77 -18.91 -17.72
C VAL A 439 5.10 -20.27 -17.66
N THR A 440 3.95 -20.37 -16.98
CA THR A 440 3.18 -21.62 -16.84
C THR A 440 1.72 -21.32 -16.57
N MET A 441 0.92 -22.37 -16.66
CA MET A 441 -0.49 -22.34 -16.33
C MET A 441 -0.83 -23.66 -15.62
N ASP A 442 -1.28 -23.54 -14.38
CA ASP A 442 -1.58 -24.67 -13.52
C ASP A 442 -3.08 -24.68 -13.20
N TYR A 443 -3.72 -25.83 -13.35
CA TYR A 443 -5.13 -25.98 -13.00
C TYR A 443 -5.24 -26.20 -11.49
N ILE A 444 -6.00 -25.32 -10.82
CA ILE A 444 -6.28 -25.43 -9.38
C ILE A 444 -7.41 -26.46 -9.18
N ASP A 445 -8.45 -26.34 -9.98
CA ASP A 445 -9.59 -27.24 -10.04
C ASP A 445 -10.14 -27.32 -11.49
N ASP A 446 -11.28 -28.02 -11.68
CA ASP A 446 -11.92 -28.18 -13.01
C ASP A 446 -12.34 -26.84 -13.65
N ASN A 447 -12.49 -25.77 -12.87
CA ASN A 447 -13.03 -24.48 -13.32
C ASN A 447 -12.04 -23.32 -13.20
N ARG A 448 -10.97 -23.43 -12.39
CA ARG A 448 -10.05 -22.34 -12.10
C ARG A 448 -8.61 -22.67 -12.45
N VAL A 449 -7.91 -21.65 -12.89
CA VAL A 449 -6.55 -21.75 -13.41
C VAL A 449 -5.68 -20.67 -12.75
N ASN A 450 -4.48 -21.03 -12.37
CA ASN A 450 -3.42 -20.10 -11.98
C ASN A 450 -2.50 -19.87 -13.18
N VAL A 451 -2.47 -18.66 -13.70
CA VAL A 451 -1.63 -18.28 -14.84
C VAL A 451 -0.46 -17.46 -14.31
N ILE A 452 0.76 -17.85 -14.65
CA ILE A 452 1.99 -17.20 -14.19
C ILE A 452 2.68 -16.52 -15.36
N TYR A 453 2.97 -15.23 -15.19
CA TYR A 453 3.66 -14.38 -16.16
C TYR A 453 4.87 -13.69 -15.52
N GLN A 454 5.86 -13.37 -16.34
CA GLN A 454 6.89 -12.37 -16.04
C GLN A 454 6.51 -11.06 -16.76
N ILE A 455 6.18 -10.02 -15.99
CA ILE A 455 5.69 -8.74 -16.53
C ILE A 455 6.59 -7.60 -16.05
N PRO A 456 6.93 -6.62 -16.90
CA PRO A 456 7.62 -5.41 -16.43
C PRO A 456 6.77 -4.68 -15.39
N LEU A 457 7.35 -4.36 -14.24
CA LEU A 457 6.64 -3.69 -13.14
C LEU A 457 5.97 -2.37 -13.61
N ALA A 458 6.65 -1.62 -14.49
CA ALA A 458 6.11 -0.39 -15.05
C ALA A 458 4.78 -0.57 -15.81
N GLU A 459 4.50 -1.75 -16.37
CA GLU A 459 3.25 -2.02 -17.07
C GLU A 459 2.10 -2.38 -16.12
N ILE A 460 2.42 -2.81 -14.90
CA ILE A 460 1.44 -3.12 -13.86
C ILE A 460 0.99 -1.84 -13.16
N VAL A 461 1.92 -0.94 -12.90
CA VAL A 461 1.72 0.27 -12.09
C VAL A 461 0.64 1.22 -12.63
N PHE A 462 0.27 1.19 -13.90
CA PHE A 462 -0.65 2.18 -14.45
C PHE A 462 -2.13 1.78 -14.43
N ASP A 463 -2.50 0.65 -14.98
CA ASP A 463 -3.92 0.31 -15.20
C ASP A 463 -4.18 -1.20 -15.29
N PHE A 464 -3.17 -1.99 -14.96
CA PHE A 464 -3.24 -3.45 -15.13
C PHE A 464 -4.35 -4.08 -14.29
N PHE A 465 -4.43 -3.72 -13.01
CA PHE A 465 -5.41 -4.29 -12.09
C PHE A 465 -6.85 -3.99 -12.50
N ASP A 466 -7.13 -2.74 -12.89
CA ASP A 466 -8.47 -2.32 -13.32
C ASP A 466 -8.88 -3.02 -14.63
N LYS A 467 -7.94 -3.14 -15.57
CA LYS A 467 -8.17 -3.88 -16.82
C LYS A 467 -8.36 -5.37 -16.58
N LEU A 468 -7.58 -5.96 -15.67
CA LEU A 468 -7.73 -7.35 -15.28
C LEU A 468 -9.12 -7.61 -14.68
N LYS A 469 -9.53 -6.79 -13.73
CA LYS A 469 -10.85 -6.88 -13.10
C LYS A 469 -11.99 -6.68 -14.10
N SER A 470 -11.91 -5.68 -14.96
CA SER A 470 -12.95 -5.41 -15.95
C SER A 470 -13.05 -6.52 -17.02
N SER A 471 -11.92 -7.04 -17.51
CA SER A 471 -11.90 -8.11 -18.52
C SER A 471 -12.36 -9.47 -17.99
N THR A 472 -12.27 -9.68 -16.69
CA THR A 472 -12.65 -10.92 -15.99
C THR A 472 -13.93 -10.77 -15.16
N ARG A 473 -14.68 -9.68 -15.32
CA ARG A 473 -15.90 -9.38 -14.55
C ARG A 473 -15.70 -9.40 -13.03
N GLY A 474 -14.48 -9.08 -12.57
CA GLY A 474 -14.13 -9.10 -11.17
C GLY A 474 -13.69 -10.45 -10.59
N TYR A 475 -13.70 -11.52 -11.40
CA TYR A 475 -13.37 -12.87 -10.92
C TYR A 475 -11.86 -13.15 -10.81
N ALA A 476 -11.00 -12.35 -11.46
CA ALA A 476 -9.56 -12.56 -11.33
C ALA A 476 -9.03 -12.06 -10.00
N SER A 477 -8.23 -12.87 -9.33
CA SER A 477 -7.32 -12.41 -8.28
C SER A 477 -5.90 -12.30 -8.81
N PHE A 478 -5.15 -11.35 -8.26
CA PHE A 478 -3.83 -10.98 -8.73
C PHE A 478 -2.88 -10.77 -7.57
N ASP A 479 -1.71 -11.37 -7.68
CA ASP A 479 -0.59 -11.15 -6.78
C ASP A 479 0.71 -11.09 -7.59
N TYR A 480 1.74 -10.43 -7.06
CA TYR A 480 3.03 -10.33 -7.74
C TYR A 480 4.20 -10.19 -6.76
N GLU A 481 5.35 -10.70 -7.18
CA GLU A 481 6.61 -10.57 -6.45
C GLU A 481 7.71 -10.05 -7.39
N LEU A 482 8.63 -9.25 -6.84
CA LEU A 482 9.80 -8.81 -7.61
C LEU A 482 10.64 -10.03 -8.02
N SER A 483 11.02 -10.05 -9.30
CA SER A 483 11.84 -11.11 -9.87
C SER A 483 13.24 -10.58 -10.17
N GLU A 484 13.49 -10.17 -11.39
CA GLU A 484 14.82 -9.77 -11.86
C GLU A 484 14.77 -8.47 -12.68
N TYR A 485 15.94 -7.86 -12.87
CA TYR A 485 16.09 -6.77 -13.83
C TYR A 485 16.45 -7.33 -15.19
N ARG A 486 15.79 -6.84 -16.25
CA ARG A 486 16.07 -7.25 -17.64
C ARG A 486 16.37 -6.06 -18.53
N PRO A 487 17.35 -6.18 -19.45
CA PRO A 487 17.61 -5.14 -20.45
C PRO A 487 16.37 -4.85 -21.30
N SER A 488 16.07 -3.56 -21.49
CA SER A 488 14.90 -3.13 -22.25
C SER A 488 15.20 -1.87 -23.09
N LYS A 489 14.45 -1.70 -24.18
CA LYS A 489 14.57 -0.54 -25.08
C LYS A 489 13.71 0.62 -24.59
N LEU A 490 14.12 1.24 -23.50
CA LEU A 490 13.40 2.33 -22.89
C LEU A 490 13.88 3.68 -23.41
N VAL A 491 12.95 4.64 -23.47
CA VAL A 491 13.21 6.02 -23.86
C VAL A 491 12.47 6.97 -22.93
N LYS A 492 13.09 8.12 -22.66
CA LYS A 492 12.41 9.21 -21.96
C LYS A 492 11.51 9.97 -22.94
N MET A 493 10.28 10.17 -22.54
CA MET A 493 9.31 11.01 -23.25
C MET A 493 9.08 12.29 -22.48
N ASP A 494 9.31 13.42 -23.12
CA ASP A 494 9.05 14.75 -22.59
C ASP A 494 7.76 15.30 -23.17
N ILE A 495 6.95 15.94 -22.34
CA ILE A 495 5.76 16.67 -22.75
C ILE A 495 6.07 18.17 -22.83
N LEU A 496 5.80 18.77 -23.96
CA LEU A 496 6.02 20.21 -24.20
C LEU A 496 4.66 20.91 -24.35
N LEU A 497 4.47 21.97 -23.62
CA LEU A 497 3.33 22.90 -23.75
C LEU A 497 3.82 24.22 -24.29
N ASN A 498 3.29 24.64 -25.42
CA ASN A 498 3.71 25.86 -26.11
C ASN A 498 5.21 25.92 -26.47
N GLY A 499 5.88 24.76 -26.52
CA GLY A 499 7.32 24.63 -26.76
C GLY A 499 8.17 24.50 -25.50
N ASP A 500 7.61 24.78 -24.34
CA ASP A 500 8.28 24.65 -23.04
C ASP A 500 8.07 23.25 -22.46
N LYS A 501 9.13 22.65 -21.97
CA LYS A 501 9.10 21.32 -21.37
C LYS A 501 8.48 21.39 -19.97
N VAL A 502 7.53 20.49 -19.70
CA VAL A 502 6.94 20.31 -18.37
C VAL A 502 7.53 19.01 -17.78
N ASP A 503 8.52 19.18 -16.90
CA ASP A 503 9.28 18.09 -16.30
C ASP A 503 8.40 17.10 -15.51
N ALA A 504 7.43 17.61 -14.79
CA ALA A 504 6.47 16.82 -14.01
C ALA A 504 5.54 15.91 -14.85
N LEU A 505 5.46 16.14 -16.17
CA LEU A 505 4.72 15.31 -17.11
C LEU A 505 5.62 14.37 -17.92
N SER A 506 6.94 14.40 -17.68
CA SER A 506 7.88 13.49 -18.35
C SER A 506 7.78 12.08 -17.76
N PHE A 507 7.95 11.05 -18.59
CA PHE A 507 7.90 9.66 -18.19
C PHE A 507 8.82 8.78 -19.04
N ILE A 508 9.11 7.57 -18.56
CA ILE A 508 9.92 6.57 -19.26
C ILE A 508 8.97 5.54 -19.88
N VAL A 509 9.21 5.18 -21.14
CA VAL A 509 8.34 4.30 -21.90
C VAL A 509 9.16 3.38 -22.81
N HIS A 510 8.66 2.18 -23.09
CA HIS A 510 9.24 1.30 -24.09
C HIS A 510 9.14 1.93 -25.50
N LYS A 511 10.23 1.87 -26.25
CA LYS A 511 10.37 2.54 -27.56
C LYS A 511 9.27 2.18 -28.54
N ASP A 512 8.83 0.92 -28.55
CA ASP A 512 7.83 0.44 -29.51
C ASP A 512 6.43 0.98 -29.20
N PHE A 513 6.12 1.33 -27.96
CA PHE A 513 4.86 1.92 -27.52
C PHE A 513 4.89 3.45 -27.40
N ALA A 514 6.05 4.06 -27.64
CA ALA A 514 6.27 5.49 -27.40
C ALA A 514 5.31 6.39 -28.20
N TYR A 515 5.01 6.04 -29.46
CA TYR A 515 4.09 6.81 -30.29
C TYR A 515 2.66 6.74 -29.77
N GLU A 516 2.19 5.55 -29.50
CA GLU A 516 0.82 5.29 -29.02
C GLU A 516 0.56 5.98 -27.68
N ARG A 517 1.43 5.77 -26.70
CA ARG A 517 1.35 6.44 -25.39
C ARG A 517 1.49 7.95 -25.50
N GLY A 518 2.43 8.45 -26.30
CA GLY A 518 2.58 9.87 -26.53
C GLY A 518 1.34 10.52 -27.15
N LYS A 519 0.71 9.85 -28.12
CA LYS A 519 -0.54 10.31 -28.73
C LYS A 519 -1.69 10.35 -27.74
N LEU A 520 -1.87 9.28 -26.97
CA LEU A 520 -2.92 9.18 -25.95
C LEU A 520 -2.83 10.34 -24.95
N ILE A 521 -1.62 10.59 -24.41
CA ILE A 521 -1.39 11.65 -23.41
C ILE A 521 -1.65 13.04 -24.01
N VAL A 522 -1.14 13.36 -25.21
CA VAL A 522 -1.38 14.68 -25.79
C VAL A 522 -2.86 14.90 -26.12
N ASP A 523 -3.61 13.86 -26.49
CA ASP A 523 -5.05 13.95 -26.75
C ASP A 523 -5.86 14.11 -25.46
N LYS A 524 -5.47 13.45 -24.35
CA LYS A 524 -6.05 13.68 -23.01
C LYS A 524 -5.78 15.10 -22.50
N LEU A 525 -4.53 15.53 -22.54
CA LEU A 525 -4.15 16.88 -22.11
C LEU A 525 -4.92 17.97 -22.89
N LYS A 526 -5.21 17.73 -24.18
CA LYS A 526 -6.05 18.64 -24.98
C LYS A 526 -7.47 18.78 -24.45
N LYS A 527 -8.04 17.73 -23.88
CA LYS A 527 -9.41 17.75 -23.31
C LYS A 527 -9.42 18.54 -21.98
N ILE A 528 -8.37 18.39 -21.18
CA ILE A 528 -8.26 18.92 -19.81
C ILE A 528 -7.76 20.36 -19.78
N ILE A 529 -6.70 20.68 -20.53
CA ILE A 529 -6.12 22.02 -20.53
C ILE A 529 -7.10 23.03 -21.15
N PRO A 530 -7.49 24.10 -20.42
CA PRO A 530 -8.46 25.05 -20.91
C PRO A 530 -7.91 25.88 -22.08
N ARG A 531 -8.80 26.27 -23.00
CA ARG A 531 -8.43 27.13 -24.13
C ARG A 531 -7.92 28.49 -23.66
N GLN A 532 -6.75 28.87 -24.16
CA GLN A 532 -6.12 30.14 -23.89
C GLN A 532 -6.45 31.19 -24.98
N GLN A 533 -6.03 32.44 -24.78
CA GLN A 533 -6.17 33.51 -25.80
C GLN A 533 -5.30 33.27 -27.04
N PHE A 534 -4.35 32.35 -26.95
CA PHE A 534 -3.46 31.95 -28.03
C PHE A 534 -3.55 30.42 -28.24
N GLU A 535 -3.01 29.94 -29.34
CA GLU A 535 -2.94 28.51 -29.64
C GLU A 535 -1.84 27.85 -28.82
N VAL A 536 -2.18 26.76 -28.13
CA VAL A 536 -1.23 25.99 -27.33
C VAL A 536 -0.97 24.66 -28.02
N PRO A 537 0.19 24.47 -28.65
CA PRO A 537 0.62 23.17 -29.12
C PRO A 537 1.04 22.30 -27.90
N ILE A 538 0.53 21.09 -27.87
CA ILE A 538 0.92 20.03 -26.96
C ILE A 538 1.71 19.00 -27.75
N GLN A 539 2.92 18.68 -27.30
CA GLN A 539 3.82 17.81 -28.04
C GLN A 539 4.43 16.78 -27.10
N ALA A 540 4.49 15.53 -27.56
CA ALA A 540 5.28 14.48 -26.93
C ALA A 540 6.57 14.29 -27.75
N ALA A 541 7.72 14.33 -27.09
CA ALA A 541 9.02 14.29 -27.75
C ALA A 541 9.98 13.29 -27.09
N ILE A 542 10.81 12.63 -27.89
CA ILE A 542 11.94 11.83 -27.45
C ILE A 542 13.21 12.57 -27.86
N GLY A 543 13.90 13.14 -26.87
CA GLY A 543 14.99 14.08 -27.13
C GLY A 543 14.48 15.28 -27.96
N HIS A 544 15.03 15.47 -29.16
CA HIS A 544 14.61 16.55 -30.06
C HIS A 544 13.50 16.14 -31.07
N LYS A 545 13.14 14.85 -31.12
CA LYS A 545 12.16 14.34 -32.09
C LYS A 545 10.75 14.36 -31.51
N ILE A 546 9.86 15.16 -32.10
CA ILE A 546 8.44 15.15 -31.78
C ILE A 546 7.83 13.85 -32.35
N VAL A 547 7.21 13.04 -31.47
CA VAL A 547 6.56 11.76 -31.85
C VAL A 547 5.06 11.92 -31.95
N ALA A 548 4.44 12.78 -31.16
CA ALA A 548 3.01 13.08 -31.23
C ALA A 548 2.77 14.56 -30.98
N ARG A 549 1.73 15.12 -31.60
CA ARG A 549 1.34 16.51 -31.44
C ARG A 549 -0.16 16.69 -31.58
N THR A 550 -0.70 17.58 -30.74
CA THR A 550 -2.06 18.11 -30.88
C THR A 550 -2.04 19.61 -30.57
N ASP A 551 -3.06 20.34 -30.98
CA ASP A 551 -3.12 21.78 -30.75
C ASP A 551 -4.45 22.16 -30.08
N ILE A 552 -4.39 22.96 -29.00
CA ILE A 552 -5.54 23.61 -28.40
C ILE A 552 -5.79 24.93 -29.12
N LYS A 553 -6.93 25.04 -29.78
CA LYS A 553 -7.27 26.26 -30.54
C LYS A 553 -7.51 27.43 -29.59
N ALA A 554 -6.96 28.60 -29.97
CA ALA A 554 -7.16 29.85 -29.23
C ALA A 554 -8.66 30.20 -29.10
N LEU A 555 -9.02 30.84 -27.99
CA LEU A 555 -10.29 31.54 -27.84
C LEU A 555 -10.44 32.59 -28.95
N ARG A 556 -11.56 32.56 -29.67
CA ARG A 556 -11.86 33.53 -30.73
C ARG A 556 -12.93 34.51 -30.25
N LYS A 557 -12.54 35.78 -30.15
CA LYS A 557 -13.51 36.88 -30.09
C LYS A 557 -13.92 37.22 -31.51
N ASN A 558 -15.21 37.27 -31.81
CA ASN A 558 -15.70 37.68 -33.11
C ASN A 558 -15.49 39.20 -33.30
N VAL A 559 -14.28 39.60 -33.77
CA VAL A 559 -13.93 41.01 -33.99
C VAL A 559 -14.68 41.64 -35.20
N LEU A 560 -15.33 40.78 -36.01
CA LEU A 560 -16.09 41.21 -37.19
C LEU A 560 -17.56 41.47 -36.87
N ALA A 561 -18.07 41.08 -35.69
CA ALA A 561 -19.48 41.20 -35.32
C ALA A 561 -20.02 42.66 -35.40
N LYS A 562 -19.14 43.63 -35.22
CA LYS A 562 -19.47 45.07 -35.30
C LYS A 562 -19.16 45.70 -36.66
N CYS A 563 -18.76 44.91 -37.66
CA CYS A 563 -18.49 45.40 -39.02
C CYS A 563 -19.71 45.28 -39.91
N TYR A 564 -20.46 46.35 -40.04
CA TYR A 564 -21.56 46.46 -40.97
C TYR A 564 -21.03 46.77 -42.38
N GLY A 565 -21.55 46.04 -43.42
CA GLY A 565 -21.26 46.31 -44.82
C GLY A 565 -20.02 45.60 -45.40
N GLY A 566 -19.79 45.80 -46.69
CA GLY A 566 -18.79 45.11 -47.49
C GLY A 566 -17.34 45.60 -47.39
N ASP A 567 -16.97 46.31 -46.33
CA ASP A 567 -15.58 46.82 -46.17
C ASP A 567 -14.58 45.67 -45.85
N VAL A 568 -14.13 45.04 -46.93
CA VAL A 568 -13.17 43.93 -46.90
C VAL A 568 -11.83 44.34 -46.32
N SER A 569 -11.38 45.60 -46.56
CA SER A 569 -10.10 46.11 -46.09
C SER A 569 -10.07 46.24 -44.55
N ARG A 570 -11.15 46.75 -43.97
CA ARG A 570 -11.30 46.89 -42.51
C ARG A 570 -11.39 45.54 -41.82
N LYS A 571 -12.15 44.59 -42.41
CA LYS A 571 -12.25 43.20 -41.92
C LYS A 571 -10.88 42.54 -41.91
N ARG A 572 -10.10 42.67 -42.96
CA ARG A 572 -8.74 42.12 -43.07
C ARG A 572 -7.79 42.72 -42.05
N LYS A 573 -7.77 44.07 -41.87
CA LYS A 573 -6.97 44.75 -40.86
C LYS A 573 -7.29 44.30 -39.43
N LEU A 574 -8.58 44.10 -39.10
CA LEU A 574 -8.99 43.64 -37.78
C LEU A 574 -8.54 42.22 -37.50
N LEU A 575 -8.64 41.31 -38.52
CA LEU A 575 -8.15 39.94 -38.40
C LEU A 575 -6.62 39.89 -38.28
N GLU A 576 -5.89 40.70 -39.04
CA GLU A 576 -4.42 40.82 -38.95
C GLU A 576 -3.97 41.32 -37.57
N LYS A 577 -4.66 42.34 -37.06
CA LYS A 577 -4.41 42.88 -35.70
C LYS A 577 -4.69 41.83 -34.60
N GLN A 578 -5.75 41.08 -34.76
CA GLN A 578 -6.08 39.95 -33.86
C GLN A 578 -5.00 38.86 -33.92
N LYS A 579 -4.54 38.51 -35.14
CA LYS A 579 -3.47 37.53 -35.34
C LYS A 579 -2.14 37.98 -34.72
N ALA A 580 -1.77 39.25 -34.92
CA ALA A 580 -0.57 39.83 -34.34
C ALA A 580 -0.65 39.90 -32.78
N GLY A 581 -1.82 40.26 -32.24
CA GLY A 581 -2.07 40.26 -30.79
C GLY A 581 -1.93 38.87 -30.17
N LYS A 582 -2.49 37.86 -30.83
CA LYS A 582 -2.35 36.45 -30.37
C LYS A 582 -0.92 35.95 -30.45
N LYS A 583 -0.16 36.31 -31.49
CA LYS A 583 1.27 35.98 -31.59
C LYS A 583 2.09 36.59 -30.47
N ARG A 584 1.76 37.87 -30.09
CA ARG A 584 2.42 38.56 -28.96
C ARG A 584 2.05 37.90 -27.62
N MET A 585 0.78 37.53 -27.41
CA MET A 585 0.34 36.83 -26.20
C MET A 585 1.00 35.46 -26.08
N LYS A 586 1.18 34.73 -27.18
CA LYS A 586 1.86 33.45 -27.21
C LYS A 586 3.34 33.54 -26.75
N SER A 587 4.03 34.63 -27.03
CA SER A 587 5.44 34.82 -26.66
C SER A 587 5.64 35.30 -25.21
N ILE A 588 4.58 35.69 -24.51
CA ILE A 588 4.65 36.27 -23.15
C ILE A 588 3.83 35.42 -22.15
N GLY A 589 2.81 34.73 -22.61
CA GLY A 589 1.89 33.98 -21.76
C GLY A 589 2.44 32.62 -21.34
N SER A 590 2.43 32.32 -20.04
CA SER A 590 2.59 30.99 -19.50
C SER A 590 1.28 30.21 -19.69
N VAL A 591 1.38 28.90 -19.91
CA VAL A 591 0.22 28.01 -19.96
C VAL A 591 -0.04 27.52 -18.56
N GLU A 592 -1.22 27.83 -18.04
CA GLU A 592 -1.67 27.30 -16.75
C GLU A 592 -2.08 25.84 -16.93
N VAL A 593 -1.45 24.94 -16.18
CA VAL A 593 -1.68 23.50 -16.23
C VAL A 593 -2.54 23.14 -15.01
N PRO A 594 -3.80 22.71 -15.19
CA PRO A 594 -4.64 22.31 -14.07
C PRO A 594 -4.13 21.01 -13.44
N GLN A 595 -4.46 20.76 -12.18
CA GLN A 595 -4.05 19.57 -11.42
C GLN A 595 -4.46 18.27 -12.12
N GLU A 596 -5.65 18.24 -12.68
CA GLU A 596 -6.19 17.07 -13.41
C GLU A 596 -5.30 16.67 -14.60
N ALA A 597 -4.51 17.59 -15.15
CA ALA A 597 -3.58 17.28 -16.24
C ALA A 597 -2.43 16.35 -15.78
N PHE A 598 -1.97 16.49 -14.54
CA PHE A 598 -0.94 15.62 -13.97
C PHE A 598 -1.52 14.23 -13.66
N LEU A 599 -2.74 14.19 -13.16
CA LEU A 599 -3.46 12.94 -12.90
C LEU A 599 -3.84 12.20 -14.19
N SER A 600 -4.08 12.91 -15.31
CA SER A 600 -4.45 12.32 -16.60
C SER A 600 -3.36 11.45 -17.21
N VAL A 601 -2.10 11.66 -16.82
CA VAL A 601 -0.97 10.80 -17.22
C VAL A 601 -1.02 9.46 -16.49
N LEU A 602 -1.70 9.39 -15.33
CA LEU A 602 -1.87 8.19 -14.52
C LEU A 602 -2.88 7.20 -15.12
N SER A 603 -3.98 7.71 -15.69
CA SER A 603 -5.01 6.87 -16.30
C SER A 603 -4.73 6.70 -17.79
N MET A 604 -4.40 5.48 -18.21
CA MET A 604 -4.14 5.16 -19.62
C MET A 604 -5.38 4.62 -20.34
N ASP A 605 -6.59 4.91 -19.84
CA ASP A 605 -7.82 4.45 -20.50
C ASP A 605 -8.08 5.22 -21.79
N GLU A 606 -8.30 4.47 -22.86
CA GLU A 606 -9.07 4.95 -24.02
C GLU A 606 -10.55 4.96 -23.60
N GLU A 607 -11.22 6.12 -23.68
CA GLU A 607 -12.68 6.20 -23.68
C GLU A 607 -13.26 5.56 -24.92
#